data_2b9729bf0d88e55f5eda924ea9d5124e
#
_entry.id   2b9729bf0d88e55f5eda924ea9d5124e
#
_cell.length_a   1.000
_cell.length_b   1.000
_cell.length_c   1.000
_cell.angle_alpha   90.00
_cell.angle_beta   90.00
_cell.angle_gamma   90.00
#
_symmetry.space_group_name_H-M   'P 1'
#
loop_
_entity.id
_entity.type
_entity.pdbx_description
1 polymer ?
#
loop_
_entity_poly.entity_id
_entity_poly.type
_entity_poly.pdbx_seq_one_letter_code
_entity_poly.pdbx_strand_id
1 'polypeptide(L)'
;MAELRFEGATRIYPGSDEAALDSLDLKVDDRELIVLVGPSGSGKTTALRMLAGLEDVDSGSIWIGDTDVTYMPPKERDVAMVFQSYALYPYLDVAANMAFPLKMARVPKAEREERVRRVAEMLELTEYLGRKPSQLSGGQRQRVAMGRAVVREPKAFLMDEPLSNLDAKLRVQMRADIAALQQRLGVTTVYVTHDQVEAMTMGHRIAVLRDGRLQQLDTPRAVYARPANVFVAGFIGSPAMNLVEAEVSDGACDLSGVRIELPAAFAPAATKLGRVVLGLRPDALEPAADGVAARVDVVEDVGAEAYAFCSADLPGGERRLIARVDSRRPPEQGETLRLRPLADELHLFDPATGERL
;
A
#
# COMPACT_ATOMS: atom_id res chain seq x y z
N MET A 1 -2.39 4.87 24.18
CA MET A 1 -2.27 4.97 22.75
C MET A 1 -3.61 5.36 22.22
N ALA A 2 -3.82 5.61 20.95
CA ALA A 2 -5.05 6.27 20.55
C ALA A 2 -5.57 5.74 19.21
N GLU A 3 -6.88 5.59 19.10
CA GLU A 3 -7.62 5.47 17.84
C GLU A 3 -7.42 6.76 17.03
N LEU A 4 -7.37 6.66 15.70
CA LEU A 4 -7.31 7.81 14.81
C LEU A 4 -8.55 7.81 13.91
N ARG A 5 -9.14 8.99 13.68
CA ARG A 5 -10.30 9.11 12.80
C ARG A 5 -10.18 10.33 11.91
N PHE A 6 -10.56 10.12 10.65
CA PHE A 6 -10.89 11.17 9.70
C PHE A 6 -12.40 11.07 9.44
N GLU A 7 -13.09 12.16 9.52
CA GLU A 7 -14.54 12.24 9.32
C GLU A 7 -14.82 13.29 8.23
N GLY A 8 -15.04 12.84 7.00
CA GLY A 8 -15.24 13.68 5.82
C GLY A 8 -14.09 14.65 5.54
N ALA A 9 -12.85 14.27 5.92
CA ALA A 9 -11.72 15.19 5.87
C ALA A 9 -11.33 15.52 4.43
N THR A 10 -11.30 16.81 4.10
CA THR A 10 -11.07 17.33 2.74
C THR A 10 -9.94 18.36 2.75
N ARG A 11 -9.11 18.32 1.70
CA ARG A 11 -8.07 19.33 1.43
C ARG A 11 -8.07 19.74 -0.02
N ILE A 12 -8.16 21.04 -0.26
CA ILE A 12 -8.06 21.67 -1.58
C ILE A 12 -6.89 22.65 -1.55
N TYR A 13 -5.89 22.45 -2.40
CA TYR A 13 -4.76 23.38 -2.44
C TYR A 13 -5.11 24.68 -3.18
N PRO A 14 -4.56 25.82 -2.74
CA PRO A 14 -4.79 27.09 -3.43
C PRO A 14 -4.45 27.02 -4.92
N GLY A 15 -5.40 27.41 -5.77
CA GLY A 15 -5.25 27.38 -7.23
C GLY A 15 -5.57 26.04 -7.89
N SER A 16 -6.08 25.06 -7.15
CA SER A 16 -6.64 23.82 -7.68
C SER A 16 -8.15 23.83 -7.54
N ASP A 17 -8.86 23.36 -8.56
CA ASP A 17 -10.31 23.11 -8.50
C ASP A 17 -10.61 21.70 -7.97
N GLU A 18 -9.60 20.83 -7.92
CA GLU A 18 -9.72 19.44 -7.47
C GLU A 18 -9.17 19.29 -6.04
N ALA A 19 -9.87 18.51 -5.25
CA ALA A 19 -9.43 18.16 -3.90
C ALA A 19 -8.27 17.17 -3.95
N ALA A 20 -7.17 17.50 -3.26
CA ALA A 20 -6.05 16.57 -3.06
C ALA A 20 -6.43 15.43 -2.10
N LEU A 21 -7.40 15.67 -1.23
CA LEU A 21 -8.10 14.68 -0.42
C LEU A 21 -9.57 15.09 -0.36
N ASP A 22 -10.46 14.19 -0.75
CA ASP A 22 -11.90 14.46 -0.86
C ASP A 22 -12.69 13.55 0.07
N SER A 23 -13.28 14.16 1.10
CA SER A 23 -14.22 13.54 2.03
C SER A 23 -13.72 12.20 2.58
N LEU A 24 -12.45 12.16 3.03
CA LEU A 24 -11.89 10.94 3.60
C LEU A 24 -12.57 10.58 4.91
N ASP A 25 -13.23 9.41 4.90
CA ASP A 25 -13.69 8.72 6.10
C ASP A 25 -12.76 7.53 6.37
N LEU A 26 -11.99 7.60 7.44
CA LEU A 26 -11.02 6.56 7.79
C LEU A 26 -10.92 6.42 9.31
N LYS A 27 -11.14 5.21 9.80
CA LYS A 27 -10.90 4.84 11.18
C LYS A 27 -9.72 3.89 11.29
N VAL A 28 -8.77 4.23 12.18
CA VAL A 28 -7.61 3.40 12.54
C VAL A 28 -7.75 3.01 14.00
N ASP A 29 -7.81 1.72 14.28
CA ASP A 29 -8.00 1.22 15.64
C ASP A 29 -6.73 1.41 16.49
N ASP A 30 -6.91 1.44 17.82
CA ASP A 30 -5.77 1.54 18.75
C ASP A 30 -4.77 0.40 18.50
N ARG A 31 -3.48 0.73 18.44
CA ARG A 31 -2.35 -0.19 18.17
C ARG A 31 -2.35 -0.80 16.77
N GLU A 32 -3.18 -0.34 15.88
CA GLU A 32 -3.19 -0.80 14.50
C GLU A 32 -2.02 -0.19 13.70
N LEU A 33 -1.46 -0.97 12.77
CA LEU A 33 -0.64 -0.47 11.68
C LEU A 33 -1.50 -0.47 10.42
N ILE A 34 -1.90 0.70 9.95
CA ILE A 34 -2.59 0.88 8.68
C ILE A 34 -1.63 1.39 7.62
N VAL A 35 -1.75 0.86 6.41
CA VAL A 35 -0.97 1.33 5.26
C VAL A 35 -1.86 2.07 4.27
N LEU A 36 -1.53 3.32 3.99
CA LEU A 36 -2.13 4.10 2.91
C LEU A 36 -1.33 3.85 1.64
N VAL A 37 -1.96 3.29 0.61
CA VAL A 37 -1.33 2.94 -0.66
C VAL A 37 -2.12 3.51 -1.84
N GLY A 38 -1.45 3.77 -2.95
CA GLY A 38 -2.06 4.31 -4.17
C GLY A 38 -1.03 4.95 -5.09
N PRO A 39 -1.40 5.34 -6.31
CA PRO A 39 -0.53 6.03 -7.24
C PRO A 39 0.03 7.34 -6.68
N SER A 40 1.03 7.92 -7.35
CA SER A 40 1.48 9.28 -7.05
C SER A 40 0.31 10.26 -7.22
N GLY A 41 0.18 11.22 -6.31
CA GLY A 41 -0.92 12.19 -6.34
C GLY A 41 -2.26 11.71 -5.78
N SER A 42 -2.37 10.48 -5.25
CA SER A 42 -3.65 9.95 -4.72
C SER A 42 -4.07 10.49 -3.34
N GLY A 43 -3.35 11.45 -2.75
CA GLY A 43 -3.73 12.09 -1.49
C GLY A 43 -3.10 11.48 -0.21
N LYS A 44 -2.30 10.41 -0.30
CA LYS A 44 -1.70 9.70 0.87
C LYS A 44 -0.89 10.61 1.79
N THR A 45 0.11 11.30 1.22
CA THR A 45 0.97 12.24 1.96
C THR A 45 0.17 13.43 2.49
N THR A 46 -0.84 13.89 1.74
CA THR A 46 -1.76 14.93 2.21
C THR A 46 -2.51 14.47 3.45
N ALA A 47 -3.13 13.28 3.43
CA ALA A 47 -3.82 12.71 4.60
C ALA A 47 -2.88 12.58 5.81
N LEU A 48 -1.66 12.07 5.60
CA LEU A 48 -0.67 11.94 6.65
C LEU A 48 -0.27 13.30 7.26
N ARG A 49 -0.05 14.31 6.39
CA ARG A 49 0.31 15.66 6.84
C ARG A 49 -0.84 16.38 7.52
N MET A 50 -2.08 16.19 7.07
CA MET A 50 -3.27 16.69 7.75
C MET A 50 -3.37 16.11 9.16
N LEU A 51 -3.13 14.79 9.34
CA LEU A 51 -3.10 14.16 10.66
C LEU A 51 -1.96 14.71 11.54
N ALA A 52 -0.80 15.00 10.95
CA ALA A 52 0.34 15.63 11.65
C ALA A 52 0.10 17.12 12.00
N GLY A 53 -0.90 17.77 11.39
CA GLY A 53 -1.13 19.21 11.49
C GLY A 53 -0.16 20.06 10.67
N LEU A 54 0.45 19.46 9.66
CA LEU A 54 1.36 20.11 8.71
C LEU A 54 0.64 20.61 7.47
N GLU A 55 -0.61 20.19 7.27
CA GLU A 55 -1.54 20.66 6.24
C GLU A 55 -2.87 21.00 6.91
N ASP A 56 -3.55 22.00 6.38
CA ASP A 56 -4.86 22.43 6.86
C ASP A 56 -5.95 21.45 6.44
N VAL A 57 -7.06 21.47 7.17
CA VAL A 57 -8.30 20.78 6.86
C VAL A 57 -9.31 21.82 6.39
N ASP A 58 -9.76 21.73 5.13
CA ASP A 58 -10.73 22.69 4.57
C ASP A 58 -12.17 22.34 4.99
N SER A 59 -12.49 21.05 5.13
CA SER A 59 -13.76 20.56 5.70
C SER A 59 -13.61 19.20 6.35
N GLY A 60 -14.59 18.81 7.17
CA GLY A 60 -14.52 17.59 7.97
C GLY A 60 -13.69 17.76 9.24
N SER A 61 -13.32 16.65 9.90
CA SER A 61 -12.58 16.66 11.15
C SER A 61 -11.56 15.52 11.27
N ILE A 62 -10.56 15.71 12.14
CA ILE A 62 -9.53 14.71 12.45
C ILE A 62 -9.43 14.55 13.97
N TRP A 63 -9.41 13.30 14.43
CA TRP A 63 -9.42 12.96 15.84
C TRP A 63 -8.25 12.05 16.21
N ILE A 64 -7.67 12.27 17.38
CA ILE A 64 -6.69 11.38 18.02
C ILE A 64 -7.23 10.99 19.40
N GLY A 65 -7.71 9.75 19.53
CA GLY A 65 -8.55 9.36 20.66
C GLY A 65 -9.82 10.19 20.71
N ASP A 66 -10.12 10.75 21.88
CA ASP A 66 -11.29 11.61 22.10
C ASP A 66 -11.00 13.10 21.84
N THR A 67 -9.84 13.43 21.30
CA THR A 67 -9.42 14.81 21.07
C THR A 67 -9.59 15.18 19.61
N ASP A 68 -10.40 16.20 19.32
CA ASP A 68 -10.44 16.84 18.00
C ASP A 68 -9.15 17.64 17.79
N VAL A 69 -8.37 17.24 16.79
CA VAL A 69 -7.08 17.86 16.46
C VAL A 69 -7.13 18.65 15.15
N THR A 70 -8.30 18.84 14.56
CA THR A 70 -8.50 19.44 13.24
C THR A 70 -7.70 20.72 13.05
N TYR A 71 -7.80 21.66 13.99
CA TYR A 71 -7.10 22.94 13.95
C TYR A 71 -5.97 23.06 14.99
N MET A 72 -5.62 21.93 15.64
CA MET A 72 -4.56 21.90 16.64
C MET A 72 -3.18 21.97 15.97
N PRO A 73 -2.25 22.79 16.45
CA PRO A 73 -0.92 22.89 15.87
C PRO A 73 -0.12 21.58 16.07
N PRO A 74 0.85 21.24 15.17
CA PRO A 74 1.57 19.95 15.17
C PRO A 74 2.20 19.59 16.52
N LYS A 75 2.77 20.56 17.24
CA LYS A 75 3.45 20.35 18.54
C LYS A 75 2.52 19.82 19.65
N GLU A 76 1.21 20.02 19.52
CA GLU A 76 0.20 19.69 20.54
C GLU A 76 -0.53 18.37 20.25
N ARG A 77 -0.37 17.79 19.03
CA ARG A 77 -1.07 16.56 18.61
C ARG A 77 -0.49 15.27 19.20
N ASP A 78 0.66 15.33 19.86
CA ASP A 78 1.36 14.17 20.43
C ASP A 78 1.58 13.02 19.43
N VAL A 79 1.96 13.36 18.20
CA VAL A 79 2.34 12.41 17.15
C VAL A 79 3.84 12.54 16.84
N ALA A 80 4.43 11.48 16.34
CA ALA A 80 5.81 11.51 15.83
C ALA A 80 5.82 11.12 14.35
N MET A 81 6.53 11.90 13.53
CA MET A 81 6.62 11.68 12.10
C MET A 81 8.03 11.28 11.68
N VAL A 82 8.11 10.24 10.85
CA VAL A 82 9.32 9.82 10.13
C VAL A 82 9.14 10.24 8.67
N PHE A 83 10.00 11.15 8.21
CA PHE A 83 9.96 11.69 6.85
C PHE A 83 10.74 10.82 5.86
N GLN A 84 10.38 10.86 4.61
CA GLN A 84 11.06 10.19 3.50
C GLN A 84 12.57 10.49 3.45
N SER A 85 12.99 11.72 3.73
CA SER A 85 14.39 12.14 3.76
C SER A 85 15.10 11.87 5.09
N TYR A 86 14.43 11.15 6.03
CA TYR A 86 14.87 10.94 7.42
C TYR A 86 14.97 12.22 8.25
N ALA A 87 15.20 13.39 7.64
CA ALA A 87 15.30 14.71 8.26
C ALA A 87 16.24 14.74 9.49
N LEU A 88 17.38 14.01 9.43
CA LEU A 88 18.37 14.01 10.50
C LEU A 88 19.15 15.31 10.52
N TYR A 89 19.51 15.78 11.71
CA TYR A 89 20.36 16.95 11.89
C TYR A 89 21.82 16.55 11.58
N PRO A 90 22.42 17.04 10.49
CA PRO A 90 23.71 16.53 10.00
C PRO A 90 24.87 16.85 10.91
N TYR A 91 24.74 17.87 11.75
CA TYR A 91 25.80 18.32 12.67
C TYR A 91 25.76 17.59 14.02
N LEU A 92 24.65 16.95 14.36
CA LEU A 92 24.47 16.18 15.58
C LEU A 92 24.87 14.72 15.36
N ASP A 93 25.44 14.08 16.38
CA ASP A 93 25.61 12.64 16.40
C ASP A 93 24.27 11.89 16.58
N VAL A 94 24.31 10.59 16.55
CA VAL A 94 23.12 9.72 16.69
C VAL A 94 22.42 9.98 18.03
N ALA A 95 23.18 10.00 19.13
CA ALA A 95 22.63 10.22 20.47
C ALA A 95 21.94 11.57 20.57
N ALA A 96 22.56 12.63 20.05
CA ALA A 96 22.01 13.97 20.07
C ALA A 96 20.79 14.13 19.12
N ASN A 97 20.78 13.46 17.95
CA ASN A 97 19.63 13.39 17.06
C ASN A 97 18.43 12.77 17.79
N MET A 98 18.61 11.63 18.44
CA MET A 98 17.55 10.95 19.19
C MET A 98 17.11 11.77 20.40
N ALA A 99 18.03 12.39 21.13
CA ALA A 99 17.74 13.19 22.33
C ALA A 99 17.08 14.55 22.00
N PHE A 100 17.17 15.04 20.76
CA PHE A 100 16.76 16.40 20.41
C PHE A 100 15.29 16.72 20.78
N PRO A 101 14.30 15.88 20.47
CA PRO A 101 12.91 16.16 20.85
C PRO A 101 12.71 16.27 22.37
N LEU A 102 13.37 15.40 23.14
CA LEU A 102 13.31 15.43 24.60
C LEU A 102 13.98 16.67 25.18
N LYS A 103 15.06 17.17 24.52
CA LYS A 103 15.72 18.42 24.89
C LYS A 103 14.77 19.61 24.69
N MET A 104 14.04 19.63 23.58
CA MET A 104 13.04 20.68 23.31
C MET A 104 11.88 20.62 24.32
N ALA A 105 11.47 19.43 24.76
CA ALA A 105 10.49 19.21 25.80
C ALA A 105 11.02 19.46 27.22
N ARG A 106 12.29 19.93 27.36
CA ARG A 106 12.96 20.23 28.64
C ARG A 106 13.07 19.03 29.61
N VAL A 107 13.09 17.80 29.07
CA VAL A 107 13.30 16.59 29.88
C VAL A 107 14.71 16.65 30.52
N PRO A 108 14.90 16.27 31.78
CA PRO A 108 16.20 16.27 32.48
C PRO A 108 17.25 15.44 31.74
N LYS A 109 18.54 15.86 31.80
CA LYS A 109 19.64 15.24 31.05
C LYS A 109 19.76 13.73 31.32
N ALA A 110 19.76 13.33 32.59
CA ALA A 110 19.90 11.92 32.99
C ALA A 110 18.77 11.04 32.39
N GLU A 111 17.54 11.53 32.42
CA GLU A 111 16.38 10.83 31.84
C GLU A 111 16.48 10.74 30.33
N ARG A 112 16.92 11.81 29.64
CA ARG A 112 17.15 11.77 28.18
C ARG A 112 18.18 10.72 27.80
N GLU A 113 19.32 10.65 28.51
CA GLU A 113 20.39 9.70 28.26
C GLU A 113 19.91 8.26 28.47
N GLU A 114 19.10 8.01 29.48
CA GLU A 114 18.52 6.70 29.74
C GLU A 114 17.54 6.27 28.65
N ARG A 115 16.58 7.16 28.28
CA ARG A 115 15.62 6.89 27.19
C ARG A 115 16.32 6.63 25.87
N VAL A 116 17.32 7.45 25.52
CA VAL A 116 18.11 7.26 24.30
C VAL A 116 18.83 5.93 24.31
N ARG A 117 19.45 5.53 25.43
CA ARG A 117 20.16 4.23 25.53
C ARG A 117 19.19 3.07 25.33
N ARG A 118 18.05 3.06 26.01
CA ARG A 118 17.00 2.04 25.86
C ARG A 118 16.52 1.90 24.43
N VAL A 119 16.25 3.04 23.74
CA VAL A 119 15.80 3.04 22.35
C VAL A 119 16.94 2.64 21.40
N ALA A 120 18.18 3.03 21.68
CA ALA A 120 19.34 2.63 20.89
C ALA A 120 19.59 1.12 20.96
N GLU A 121 19.45 0.51 22.12
CA GLU A 121 19.51 -0.95 22.30
C GLU A 121 18.40 -1.64 21.49
N MET A 122 17.17 -1.14 21.57
CA MET A 122 16.01 -1.65 20.84
C MET A 122 16.20 -1.64 19.32
N LEU A 123 16.91 -0.63 18.79
CA LEU A 123 17.13 -0.41 17.36
C LEU A 123 18.53 -0.82 16.88
N GLU A 124 19.33 -1.51 17.72
CA GLU A 124 20.70 -1.94 17.41
C GLU A 124 21.61 -0.76 17.02
N LEU A 125 21.47 0.36 17.70
CA LEU A 125 22.23 1.61 17.43
C LEU A 125 23.30 1.91 18.48
N THR A 126 23.49 1.08 19.50
CA THR A 126 24.35 1.35 20.65
C THR A 126 25.80 1.69 20.23
N GLU A 127 26.36 0.96 19.27
CA GLU A 127 27.73 1.16 18.77
C GLU A 127 27.87 2.42 17.89
N TYR A 128 26.75 2.99 17.44
CA TYR A 128 26.70 4.12 16.53
C TYR A 128 26.38 5.44 17.21
N LEU A 129 26.10 5.48 18.52
CA LEU A 129 25.63 6.66 19.26
C LEU A 129 26.49 7.90 19.07
N GLY A 130 27.83 7.75 18.97
CA GLY A 130 28.77 8.86 18.74
C GLY A 130 29.02 9.22 17.28
N ARG A 131 28.41 8.51 16.31
CA ARG A 131 28.60 8.78 14.88
C ARG A 131 27.68 9.89 14.37
N LYS A 132 28.15 10.59 13.33
CA LYS A 132 27.30 11.55 12.59
C LYS A 132 26.52 10.86 11.47
N PRO A 133 25.40 11.43 11.00
CA PRO A 133 24.60 10.85 9.92
C PRO A 133 25.38 10.52 8.64
N SER A 134 26.40 11.31 8.30
CA SER A 134 27.28 11.09 7.14
C SER A 134 28.13 9.80 7.24
N GLN A 135 28.29 9.22 8.43
CA GLN A 135 29.07 8.03 8.71
C GLN A 135 28.19 6.76 8.81
N LEU A 136 26.90 6.88 8.50
CA LEU A 136 25.93 5.82 8.63
C LEU A 136 25.47 5.30 7.26
N SER A 137 25.12 4.01 7.19
CA SER A 137 24.40 3.45 6.06
C SER A 137 22.95 3.97 5.96
N GLY A 138 22.25 3.74 4.84
CA GLY A 138 20.85 4.12 4.66
C GLY A 138 19.95 3.55 5.77
N GLY A 139 20.05 2.26 6.04
CA GLY A 139 19.26 1.61 7.09
C GLY A 139 19.59 2.11 8.50
N GLN A 140 20.87 2.40 8.79
CA GLN A 140 21.25 3.00 10.07
C GLN A 140 20.65 4.40 10.22
N ARG A 141 20.69 5.25 9.16
CA ARG A 141 20.04 6.56 9.20
C ARG A 141 18.54 6.45 9.45
N GLN A 142 17.89 5.47 8.82
CA GLN A 142 16.47 5.21 9.04
C GLN A 142 16.18 4.80 10.48
N ARG A 143 16.94 3.83 11.03
CA ARG A 143 16.82 3.42 12.45
C ARG A 143 17.01 4.61 13.39
N VAL A 144 17.93 5.55 13.09
CA VAL A 144 18.09 6.78 13.88
C VAL A 144 16.86 7.69 13.79
N ALA A 145 16.27 7.86 12.60
CA ALA A 145 15.03 8.63 12.42
C ALA A 145 13.86 8.02 13.19
N MET A 146 13.74 6.69 13.16
CA MET A 146 12.77 5.94 13.97
C MET A 146 13.04 6.12 15.48
N GLY A 147 14.31 6.01 15.91
CA GLY A 147 14.70 6.22 17.30
C GLY A 147 14.34 7.61 17.82
N ARG A 148 14.50 8.64 16.99
CA ARG A 148 14.07 10.01 17.31
C ARG A 148 12.55 10.12 17.48
N ALA A 149 11.78 9.31 16.75
CA ALA A 149 10.32 9.25 16.89
C ALA A 149 9.91 8.46 18.14
N VAL A 150 10.49 7.27 18.33
CA VAL A 150 10.20 6.34 19.43
C VAL A 150 10.49 6.92 20.79
N VAL A 151 11.60 7.66 20.94
CA VAL A 151 12.05 8.21 22.23
C VAL A 151 11.03 9.16 22.88
N ARG A 152 10.10 9.70 22.10
CA ARG A 152 9.01 10.57 22.57
C ARG A 152 7.84 9.82 23.19
N GLU A 153 7.71 8.51 22.93
CA GLU A 153 6.57 7.69 23.32
C GLU A 153 5.22 8.32 22.87
N PRO A 154 5.06 8.64 21.57
CA PRO A 154 3.90 9.36 21.05
C PRO A 154 2.64 8.50 21.06
N LYS A 155 1.46 9.15 20.95
CA LYS A 155 0.18 8.46 20.78
C LYS A 155 0.05 7.74 19.44
N ALA A 156 0.67 8.28 18.38
CA ALA A 156 0.69 7.66 17.06
C ALA A 156 2.00 7.93 16.32
N PHE A 157 2.42 6.96 15.48
CA PHE A 157 3.49 7.10 14.50
C PHE A 157 2.95 7.39 13.12
N LEU A 158 3.56 8.34 12.44
CA LEU A 158 3.27 8.72 11.07
C LEU A 158 4.52 8.51 10.23
N MET A 159 4.44 7.66 9.20
CA MET A 159 5.59 7.28 8.38
C MET A 159 5.34 7.62 6.91
N ASP A 160 6.06 8.61 6.38
CA ASP A 160 5.94 9.08 4.99
C ASP A 160 7.03 8.42 4.13
N GLU A 161 6.68 7.36 3.43
CA GLU A 161 7.56 6.57 2.53
C GLU A 161 8.97 6.28 3.12
N PRO A 162 9.08 5.75 4.34
CA PRO A 162 10.37 5.68 5.03
C PRO A 162 11.39 4.75 4.36
N LEU A 163 10.97 3.84 3.46
CA LEU A 163 11.83 2.86 2.80
C LEU A 163 12.21 3.23 1.36
N SER A 164 11.66 4.30 0.80
CA SER A 164 11.83 4.66 -0.63
C SER A 164 13.29 4.88 -1.06
N ASN A 165 14.16 5.34 -0.14
CA ASN A 165 15.57 5.64 -0.40
C ASN A 165 16.53 4.48 -0.11
N LEU A 166 16.01 3.26 0.10
CA LEU A 166 16.82 2.07 0.38
C LEU A 166 16.91 1.14 -0.84
N ASP A 167 18.02 0.43 -0.94
CA ASP A 167 18.16 -0.67 -1.91
C ASP A 167 17.18 -1.83 -1.61
N ALA A 168 16.93 -2.70 -2.60
CA ALA A 168 15.91 -3.74 -2.51
C ALA A 168 16.17 -4.73 -1.35
N LYS A 169 17.43 -5.13 -1.13
CA LYS A 169 17.80 -6.09 -0.07
C LYS A 169 17.55 -5.50 1.31
N LEU A 170 18.00 -4.26 1.51
CA LEU A 170 17.83 -3.56 2.78
C LEU A 170 16.36 -3.24 3.06
N ARG A 171 15.56 -2.94 2.00
CA ARG A 171 14.12 -2.70 2.11
C ARG A 171 13.38 -3.92 2.64
N VAL A 172 13.72 -5.13 2.19
CA VAL A 172 13.11 -6.39 2.70
C VAL A 172 13.35 -6.54 4.20
N GLN A 173 14.60 -6.33 4.66
CA GLN A 173 14.92 -6.42 6.08
C GLN A 173 14.21 -5.35 6.90
N MET A 174 14.25 -4.09 6.44
CA MET A 174 13.66 -2.97 7.16
C MET A 174 12.15 -3.04 7.29
N ARG A 175 11.44 -3.66 6.32
CA ARG A 175 10.01 -3.96 6.47
C ARG A 175 9.73 -4.83 7.69
N ALA A 176 10.47 -5.93 7.82
CA ALA A 176 10.34 -6.82 8.97
C ALA A 176 10.69 -6.11 10.29
N ASP A 177 11.76 -5.31 10.30
CA ASP A 177 12.20 -4.54 11.48
C ASP A 177 11.12 -3.54 11.94
N ILE A 178 10.49 -2.81 10.99
CA ILE A 178 9.43 -1.83 11.29
C ILE A 178 8.18 -2.53 11.84
N ALA A 179 7.74 -3.62 11.21
CA ALA A 179 6.58 -4.38 11.66
C ALA A 179 6.80 -4.95 13.08
N ALA A 180 7.97 -5.57 13.33
CA ALA A 180 8.33 -6.08 14.65
C ALA A 180 8.44 -4.97 15.71
N LEU A 181 8.99 -3.81 15.34
CA LEU A 181 9.08 -2.66 16.22
C LEU A 181 7.69 -2.13 16.59
N GLN A 182 6.81 -1.95 15.62
CA GLN A 182 5.45 -1.49 15.84
C GLN A 182 4.68 -2.44 16.77
N GLN A 183 4.78 -3.76 16.52
CA GLN A 183 4.16 -4.77 17.37
C GLN A 183 4.69 -4.72 18.82
N ARG A 184 6.01 -4.58 19.00
CA ARG A 184 6.63 -4.49 20.33
C ARG A 184 6.24 -3.22 21.09
N LEU A 185 6.13 -2.10 20.40
CA LEU A 185 5.75 -0.82 20.98
C LEU A 185 4.24 -0.70 21.19
N GLY A 186 3.45 -1.41 20.38
CA GLY A 186 1.99 -1.35 20.37
C GLY A 186 1.46 0.07 20.09
N VAL A 187 2.15 0.88 19.27
CA VAL A 187 1.73 2.25 18.95
C VAL A 187 0.93 2.25 17.66
N THR A 188 -0.19 2.96 17.64
CA THR A 188 -1.00 3.16 16.43
C THR A 188 -0.14 3.82 15.35
N THR A 189 -0.12 3.24 14.15
CA THR A 189 0.80 3.67 13.10
C THR A 189 0.08 3.86 11.77
N VAL A 190 0.28 5.02 11.15
CA VAL A 190 -0.13 5.30 9.77
C VAL A 190 1.13 5.30 8.90
N TYR A 191 1.19 4.39 7.96
CA TYR A 191 2.31 4.18 7.06
C TYR A 191 1.90 4.52 5.62
N VAL A 192 2.61 5.41 4.98
CA VAL A 192 2.38 5.78 3.57
C VAL A 192 3.44 5.11 2.70
N THR A 193 2.99 4.50 1.62
CA THR A 193 3.87 3.94 0.59
C THR A 193 3.21 3.96 -0.80
N HIS A 194 4.01 3.88 -1.84
CA HIS A 194 3.58 3.53 -3.19
C HIS A 194 3.94 2.07 -3.56
N ASP A 195 4.66 1.36 -2.68
CA ASP A 195 5.07 -0.03 -2.87
C ASP A 195 3.97 -0.98 -2.35
N GLN A 196 3.37 -1.74 -3.26
CA GLN A 196 2.32 -2.70 -2.93
C GLN A 196 2.83 -3.83 -2.02
N VAL A 197 4.10 -4.24 -2.17
CA VAL A 197 4.67 -5.33 -1.36
C VAL A 197 4.79 -4.87 0.10
N GLU A 198 5.15 -3.60 0.34
CA GLU A 198 5.14 -3.03 1.67
C GLU A 198 3.73 -3.05 2.27
N ALA A 199 2.73 -2.58 1.50
CA ALA A 199 1.35 -2.58 1.94
C ALA A 199 0.83 -3.98 2.28
N MET A 200 1.08 -4.95 1.41
CA MET A 200 0.61 -6.33 1.57
C MET A 200 1.29 -7.09 2.70
N THR A 201 2.53 -6.71 3.08
CA THR A 201 3.33 -7.48 4.06
C THR A 201 3.37 -6.87 5.45
N MET A 202 3.10 -5.59 5.61
CA MET A 202 3.24 -4.88 6.88
C MET A 202 1.91 -4.51 7.54
N GLY A 203 0.91 -4.10 6.75
CA GLY A 203 -0.34 -3.55 7.26
C GLY A 203 -1.25 -4.60 7.90
N HIS A 204 -1.88 -4.26 9.01
CA HIS A 204 -3.04 -5.00 9.50
C HIS A 204 -4.24 -4.75 8.57
N ARG A 205 -4.42 -3.50 8.13
CA ARG A 205 -5.33 -3.11 7.05
C ARG A 205 -4.60 -2.19 6.06
N ILE A 206 -5.13 -2.17 4.84
CA ILE A 206 -4.69 -1.33 3.74
C ILE A 206 -5.83 -0.41 3.34
N ALA A 207 -5.55 0.89 3.26
CA ALA A 207 -6.42 1.88 2.65
C ALA A 207 -5.88 2.21 1.25
N VAL A 208 -6.59 1.78 0.22
CA VAL A 208 -6.25 2.07 -1.18
C VAL A 208 -6.88 3.39 -1.57
N LEU A 209 -6.04 4.39 -1.92
CA LEU A 209 -6.47 5.72 -2.34
C LEU A 209 -6.26 5.93 -3.84
N ARG A 210 -7.20 6.63 -4.46
CA ARG A 210 -7.11 7.12 -5.83
C ARG A 210 -7.79 8.49 -5.95
N ASP A 211 -7.12 9.44 -6.58
CA ASP A 211 -7.66 10.76 -6.89
C ASP A 211 -8.32 11.43 -5.65
N GLY A 212 -7.59 11.38 -4.50
CA GLY A 212 -8.03 11.94 -3.22
C GLY A 212 -9.10 11.15 -2.48
N ARG A 213 -9.60 10.01 -3.01
CA ARG A 213 -10.71 9.24 -2.44
C ARG A 213 -10.29 7.84 -2.01
N LEU A 214 -10.86 7.37 -0.91
CA LEU A 214 -10.71 5.99 -0.45
C LEU A 214 -11.48 5.05 -1.38
N GLN A 215 -10.78 4.07 -1.96
CA GLN A 215 -11.38 3.07 -2.86
C GLN A 215 -11.74 1.78 -2.12
N GLN A 216 -10.88 1.36 -1.20
CA GLN A 216 -11.12 0.18 -0.38
C GLN A 216 -10.29 0.25 0.90
N LEU A 217 -10.87 -0.23 2.00
CA LEU A 217 -10.21 -0.39 3.29
C LEU A 217 -10.48 -1.79 3.81
N ASP A 218 -9.46 -2.63 3.87
CA ASP A 218 -9.60 -4.01 4.35
C ASP A 218 -8.22 -4.61 4.71
N THR A 219 -8.22 -5.87 5.18
CA THR A 219 -6.98 -6.64 5.34
C THR A 219 -6.28 -6.86 4.00
N PRO A 220 -4.94 -7.00 3.97
CA PRO A 220 -4.19 -7.27 2.73
C PRO A 220 -4.79 -8.41 1.91
N ARG A 221 -5.11 -9.53 2.57
CA ARG A 221 -5.70 -10.70 1.93
C ARG A 221 -7.06 -10.42 1.32
N ALA A 222 -7.90 -9.65 2.00
CA ALA A 222 -9.25 -9.32 1.50
C ALA A 222 -9.18 -8.37 0.29
N VAL A 223 -8.30 -7.35 0.34
CA VAL A 223 -8.09 -6.43 -0.79
C VAL A 223 -7.61 -7.18 -2.04
N TYR A 224 -6.70 -8.15 -1.88
CA TYR A 224 -6.23 -8.99 -2.98
C TYR A 224 -7.32 -9.94 -3.51
N ALA A 225 -8.00 -10.66 -2.60
CA ALA A 225 -8.98 -11.69 -2.97
C ALA A 225 -10.34 -11.12 -3.41
N ARG A 226 -10.71 -9.93 -2.94
CA ARG A 226 -12.01 -9.29 -3.22
C ARG A 226 -11.83 -7.80 -3.47
N PRO A 227 -11.16 -7.40 -4.57
CA PRO A 227 -11.04 -5.99 -4.91
C PRO A 227 -12.43 -5.38 -5.12
N ALA A 228 -12.65 -4.21 -4.54
CA ALA A 228 -13.96 -3.52 -4.59
C ALA A 228 -14.31 -3.03 -5.99
N ASN A 229 -13.31 -2.71 -6.80
CA ASN A 229 -13.52 -2.18 -8.15
C ASN A 229 -12.35 -2.51 -9.08
N VAL A 230 -12.51 -2.20 -10.35
CA VAL A 230 -11.51 -2.41 -11.44
C VAL A 230 -10.18 -1.75 -11.11
N PHE A 231 -10.21 -0.55 -10.50
CA PHE A 231 -8.98 0.14 -10.13
C PHE A 231 -8.18 -0.64 -9.08
N VAL A 232 -8.83 -1.06 -8.00
CA VAL A 232 -8.15 -1.85 -6.93
C VAL A 232 -7.65 -3.17 -7.50
N ALA A 233 -8.44 -3.83 -8.35
CA ALA A 233 -8.08 -5.08 -9.02
C ALA A 233 -6.81 -4.95 -9.86
N GLY A 234 -6.70 -3.88 -10.66
CA GLY A 234 -5.54 -3.61 -11.51
C GLY A 234 -4.36 -3.00 -10.76
N PHE A 235 -4.61 -2.34 -9.62
CA PHE A 235 -3.55 -1.74 -8.83
C PHE A 235 -2.90 -2.72 -7.85
N ILE A 236 -3.66 -3.62 -7.21
CA ILE A 236 -3.15 -4.56 -6.21
C ILE A 236 -2.78 -5.90 -6.85
N GLY A 237 -1.51 -6.24 -6.75
CA GLY A 237 -0.89 -7.47 -7.30
C GLY A 237 0.25 -7.15 -8.26
N SER A 238 1.29 -7.99 -8.23
CA SER A 238 2.44 -7.90 -9.14
C SER A 238 2.77 -9.30 -9.63
N PRO A 239 2.49 -9.58 -10.91
CA PRO A 239 1.83 -8.71 -11.91
C PRO A 239 0.37 -8.36 -11.60
N ALA A 240 -0.13 -7.31 -12.28
CA ALA A 240 -1.50 -6.85 -12.13
C ALA A 240 -2.53 -7.87 -12.66
N MET A 241 -3.79 -7.76 -12.21
CA MET A 241 -4.90 -8.54 -12.74
C MET A 241 -5.15 -8.21 -14.22
N ASN A 242 -5.36 -9.22 -15.05
CA ASN A 242 -5.86 -9.04 -16.41
C ASN A 242 -7.32 -8.59 -16.33
N LEU A 243 -7.66 -7.52 -17.03
CA LEU A 243 -9.02 -6.95 -17.07
C LEU A 243 -9.49 -6.95 -18.52
N VAL A 244 -10.54 -7.73 -18.82
CA VAL A 244 -11.06 -7.92 -20.17
C VAL A 244 -12.57 -7.73 -20.19
N GLU A 245 -13.08 -6.84 -21.03
CA GLU A 245 -14.51 -6.75 -21.27
C GLU A 245 -14.99 -7.98 -22.04
N ALA A 246 -16.09 -8.58 -21.58
CA ALA A 246 -16.69 -9.75 -22.22
C ALA A 246 -18.21 -9.61 -22.26
N GLU A 247 -18.82 -10.07 -23.34
CA GLU A 247 -20.27 -10.21 -23.46
C GLU A 247 -20.75 -11.40 -22.65
N VAL A 248 -21.94 -11.26 -22.05
CA VAL A 248 -22.54 -12.30 -21.21
C VAL A 248 -23.85 -12.77 -21.85
N SER A 249 -23.96 -14.07 -22.05
CA SER A 249 -25.21 -14.72 -22.47
C SER A 249 -25.38 -16.05 -21.72
N ASP A 250 -26.60 -16.33 -21.31
CA ASP A 250 -26.98 -17.61 -20.67
C ASP A 250 -26.06 -18.04 -19.51
N GLY A 251 -25.69 -17.07 -18.65
CA GLY A 251 -24.84 -17.32 -17.47
C GLY A 251 -23.37 -17.62 -17.77
N ALA A 252 -22.90 -17.36 -18.97
CA ALA A 252 -21.53 -17.52 -19.40
C ALA A 252 -21.03 -16.30 -20.16
N CYS A 253 -19.73 -16.10 -20.21
CA CYS A 253 -19.10 -15.12 -21.10
C CYS A 253 -18.29 -15.81 -22.19
N ASP A 254 -18.17 -15.14 -23.35
CA ASP A 254 -17.29 -15.56 -24.44
C ASP A 254 -15.98 -14.79 -24.38
N LEU A 255 -14.89 -15.52 -24.35
CA LEU A 255 -13.55 -14.97 -24.42
C LEU A 255 -12.87 -15.50 -25.70
N SER A 256 -13.17 -14.85 -26.82
CA SER A 256 -12.64 -15.20 -28.16
C SER A 256 -12.90 -16.66 -28.57
N GLY A 257 -14.16 -17.08 -28.47
CA GLY A 257 -14.60 -18.44 -28.79
C GLY A 257 -14.40 -19.46 -27.68
N VAL A 258 -13.89 -19.05 -26.54
CA VAL A 258 -13.81 -19.87 -25.32
C VAL A 258 -14.96 -19.49 -24.39
N ARG A 259 -15.94 -20.39 -24.25
CA ARG A 259 -17.05 -20.20 -23.31
C ARG A 259 -16.59 -20.42 -21.89
N ILE A 260 -16.82 -19.44 -21.02
CA ILE A 260 -16.46 -19.44 -19.59
C ILE A 260 -17.76 -19.34 -18.79
N GLU A 261 -18.10 -20.41 -18.08
CA GLU A 261 -19.26 -20.41 -17.19
C GLU A 261 -19.02 -19.48 -15.99
N LEU A 262 -19.98 -18.61 -15.71
CA LEU A 262 -19.88 -17.68 -14.59
C LEU A 262 -20.35 -18.38 -13.30
N PRO A 263 -19.69 -18.12 -12.16
CA PRO A 263 -20.16 -18.62 -10.87
C PRO A 263 -21.62 -18.23 -10.62
N ALA A 264 -22.40 -19.16 -10.09
CA ALA A 264 -23.85 -18.99 -9.89
C ALA A 264 -24.22 -17.73 -9.08
N ALA A 265 -23.33 -17.26 -8.21
CA ALA A 265 -23.51 -16.04 -7.43
C ALA A 265 -23.56 -14.78 -8.30
N PHE A 266 -22.82 -14.74 -9.42
CA PHE A 266 -22.67 -13.57 -10.29
C PHE A 266 -23.52 -13.66 -11.56
N ALA A 267 -23.85 -14.88 -12.03
CA ALA A 267 -24.52 -15.10 -13.31
C ALA A 267 -25.81 -14.29 -13.50
N PRO A 268 -26.72 -14.15 -12.50
CA PRO A 268 -27.95 -13.35 -12.68
C PRO A 268 -27.66 -11.86 -12.89
N ALA A 269 -26.74 -11.27 -12.13
CA ALA A 269 -26.37 -9.86 -12.25
C ALA A 269 -25.64 -9.60 -13.56
N ALA A 270 -24.68 -10.44 -13.91
CA ALA A 270 -23.90 -10.36 -15.15
C ALA A 270 -24.80 -10.50 -16.41
N THR A 271 -25.74 -11.45 -16.41
CA THR A 271 -26.69 -11.64 -17.52
C THR A 271 -27.60 -10.41 -17.71
N LYS A 272 -28.02 -9.78 -16.61
CA LYS A 272 -28.84 -8.56 -16.66
C LYS A 272 -28.07 -7.39 -17.29
N LEU A 273 -26.75 -7.30 -17.03
CA LEU A 273 -25.88 -6.26 -17.61
C LEU A 273 -25.56 -6.53 -19.09
N GLY A 274 -25.56 -7.79 -19.53
CA GLY A 274 -25.19 -8.20 -20.89
C GLY A 274 -23.71 -8.07 -21.23
N ARG A 275 -22.94 -7.30 -20.44
CA ARG A 275 -21.49 -7.17 -20.50
C ARG A 275 -20.90 -7.01 -19.12
N VAL A 276 -19.66 -7.50 -18.94
CA VAL A 276 -18.89 -7.37 -17.69
C VAL A 276 -17.43 -7.07 -18.00
N VAL A 277 -16.73 -6.51 -17.03
CA VAL A 277 -15.27 -6.59 -17.01
C VAL A 277 -14.89 -7.83 -16.22
N LEU A 278 -14.28 -8.77 -16.93
CA LEU A 278 -13.76 -10.01 -16.38
C LEU A 278 -12.35 -9.75 -15.84
N GLY A 279 -12.14 -10.00 -14.57
CA GLY A 279 -10.83 -9.91 -13.91
C GLY A 279 -10.23 -11.30 -13.71
N LEU A 280 -9.01 -11.49 -14.20
CA LEU A 280 -8.27 -12.75 -14.19
C LEU A 280 -6.89 -12.52 -13.57
N ARG A 281 -6.64 -13.09 -12.40
CA ARG A 281 -5.29 -13.06 -11.83
C ARG A 281 -4.34 -13.87 -12.71
N PRO A 282 -3.05 -13.53 -12.81
CA PRO A 282 -2.09 -14.29 -13.59
C PRO A 282 -1.96 -15.77 -13.19
N ASP A 283 -2.18 -16.07 -11.91
CA ASP A 283 -2.18 -17.42 -11.34
C ASP A 283 -3.51 -18.17 -11.52
N ALA A 284 -4.58 -17.46 -11.92
CA ALA A 284 -5.88 -18.03 -12.27
C ALA A 284 -6.00 -18.37 -13.77
N LEU A 285 -4.92 -18.31 -14.53
CA LEU A 285 -4.86 -18.72 -15.93
C LEU A 285 -4.01 -20.00 -16.05
N GLU A 286 -4.63 -21.07 -16.54
CA GLU A 286 -3.96 -22.36 -16.73
C GLU A 286 -3.82 -22.74 -18.19
N PRO A 287 -2.74 -23.45 -18.59
CA PRO A 287 -2.64 -24.09 -19.90
C PRO A 287 -3.76 -25.13 -20.10
N ALA A 288 -4.52 -24.99 -21.19
CA ALA A 288 -5.62 -25.89 -21.51
C ALA A 288 -5.78 -26.04 -23.03
N ALA A 289 -6.11 -27.25 -23.53
CA ALA A 289 -6.24 -27.51 -24.95
C ALA A 289 -7.33 -26.64 -25.62
N ASP A 290 -8.36 -26.27 -24.91
CA ASP A 290 -9.50 -25.47 -25.33
C ASP A 290 -9.42 -24.00 -24.82
N GLY A 291 -8.23 -23.56 -24.39
CA GLY A 291 -8.01 -22.19 -23.90
C GLY A 291 -7.88 -21.16 -25.03
N VAL A 292 -7.91 -19.88 -24.63
CA VAL A 292 -7.63 -18.73 -25.50
C VAL A 292 -6.20 -18.80 -26.01
N ALA A 293 -6.02 -18.69 -27.32
CA ALA A 293 -4.69 -18.66 -27.92
C ALA A 293 -3.99 -17.32 -27.60
N ALA A 294 -2.83 -17.38 -26.99
CA ALA A 294 -2.04 -16.24 -26.58
C ALA A 294 -0.57 -16.46 -27.01
N ARG A 295 -0.03 -15.54 -27.80
CA ARG A 295 1.37 -15.60 -28.26
C ARG A 295 2.26 -14.98 -27.21
N VAL A 296 3.28 -15.71 -26.78
CA VAL A 296 4.27 -15.25 -25.80
C VAL A 296 5.13 -14.12 -26.40
N ASP A 297 5.07 -12.93 -25.82
CA ASP A 297 5.92 -11.81 -26.22
C ASP A 297 7.19 -11.74 -25.38
N VAL A 298 7.06 -11.92 -24.05
CA VAL A 298 8.17 -11.89 -23.10
C VAL A 298 7.87 -12.84 -21.94
N VAL A 299 8.91 -13.47 -21.41
CA VAL A 299 8.85 -14.20 -20.15
C VAL A 299 9.72 -13.50 -19.12
N GLU A 300 9.11 -13.13 -18.00
CA GLU A 300 9.83 -12.69 -16.80
C GLU A 300 10.04 -13.89 -15.89
N ASP A 301 11.29 -14.33 -15.78
CA ASP A 301 11.70 -15.43 -14.89
C ASP A 301 12.53 -14.85 -13.73
N VAL A 302 11.99 -14.95 -12.51
CA VAL A 302 12.68 -14.52 -11.30
C VAL A 302 13.19 -15.71 -10.47
N GLY A 303 13.29 -16.88 -11.10
CA GLY A 303 13.82 -18.12 -10.54
C GLY A 303 12.76 -18.94 -9.80
N ALA A 304 12.12 -18.42 -8.79
CA ALA A 304 11.05 -19.14 -8.06
C ALA A 304 9.71 -19.09 -8.78
N GLU A 305 9.47 -18.05 -9.55
CA GLU A 305 8.24 -17.78 -10.28
C GLU A 305 8.57 -17.27 -11.67
N ALA A 306 7.73 -17.60 -12.65
CA ALA A 306 7.83 -17.08 -14.00
C ALA A 306 6.44 -16.62 -14.50
N TYR A 307 6.42 -15.53 -15.26
CA TYR A 307 5.22 -14.95 -15.84
C TYR A 307 5.43 -14.75 -17.34
N ALA A 308 4.50 -15.28 -18.13
CA ALA A 308 4.45 -15.04 -19.57
C ALA A 308 3.55 -13.83 -19.83
N PHE A 309 4.10 -12.83 -20.50
CA PHE A 309 3.38 -11.69 -21.05
C PHE A 309 3.05 -12.05 -22.50
N CYS A 310 1.77 -12.19 -22.80
CA CYS A 310 1.29 -12.68 -24.08
C CYS A 310 0.39 -11.65 -24.74
N SER A 311 0.40 -11.65 -26.09
CA SER A 311 -0.61 -11.00 -26.91
C SER A 311 -1.70 -12.01 -27.28
N ALA A 312 -2.95 -11.68 -27.07
CA ALA A 312 -4.12 -12.48 -27.42
C ALA A 312 -5.16 -11.62 -28.14
N ASP A 313 -5.83 -12.21 -29.11
CA ASP A 313 -6.99 -11.59 -29.76
C ASP A 313 -8.23 -11.81 -28.87
N LEU A 314 -8.66 -10.76 -28.20
CA LEU A 314 -9.73 -10.77 -27.21
C LEU A 314 -10.89 -9.86 -27.68
N PRO A 315 -12.07 -9.92 -27.05
CA PRO A 315 -13.13 -8.98 -27.31
C PRO A 315 -12.61 -7.54 -27.24
N GLY A 316 -12.78 -6.77 -28.32
CA GLY A 316 -12.25 -5.41 -28.46
C GLY A 316 -10.84 -5.32 -29.06
N GLY A 317 -10.28 -6.42 -29.60
CA GLY A 317 -9.02 -6.47 -30.35
C GLY A 317 -7.87 -7.11 -29.59
N GLU A 318 -6.66 -6.97 -30.13
CA GLU A 318 -5.45 -7.53 -29.49
C GLU A 318 -5.21 -6.88 -28.12
N ARG A 319 -5.05 -7.73 -27.10
CA ARG A 319 -4.84 -7.35 -25.71
C ARG A 319 -3.70 -8.16 -25.11
N ARG A 320 -3.06 -7.58 -24.09
CA ARG A 320 -2.08 -8.28 -23.29
C ARG A 320 -2.77 -9.16 -22.25
N LEU A 321 -2.33 -10.43 -22.16
CA LEU A 321 -2.61 -11.35 -21.07
C LEU A 321 -1.33 -11.69 -20.34
N ILE A 322 -1.38 -11.74 -19.02
CA ILE A 322 -0.27 -12.16 -18.18
C ILE A 322 -0.70 -13.45 -17.49
N ALA A 323 0.09 -14.51 -17.65
CA ALA A 323 -0.18 -15.79 -17.02
C ALA A 323 1.05 -16.25 -16.23
N ARG A 324 0.81 -16.87 -15.08
CA ARG A 324 1.87 -17.57 -14.36
C ARG A 324 2.20 -18.87 -15.10
N VAL A 325 3.49 -19.15 -15.29
CA VAL A 325 3.99 -20.32 -16.01
C VAL A 325 4.99 -21.08 -15.14
N ASP A 326 5.29 -22.34 -15.55
CA ASP A 326 6.28 -23.15 -14.82
C ASP A 326 7.69 -22.57 -15.02
N SER A 327 8.28 -22.06 -13.94
CA SER A 327 9.64 -21.49 -13.95
C SER A 327 10.73 -22.53 -14.29
N ARG A 328 10.44 -23.83 -14.17
CA ARG A 328 11.37 -24.90 -14.54
C ARG A 328 11.38 -25.19 -16.04
N ARG A 329 10.30 -24.82 -16.73
CA ARG A 329 10.11 -25.00 -18.17
C ARG A 329 9.33 -23.81 -18.72
N PRO A 330 9.92 -22.60 -18.67
CA PRO A 330 9.23 -21.43 -19.20
C PRO A 330 9.04 -21.57 -20.71
N PRO A 331 7.92 -21.07 -21.26
CA PRO A 331 7.69 -21.07 -22.68
C PRO A 331 8.70 -20.16 -23.40
N GLU A 332 8.95 -20.47 -24.70
CA GLU A 332 9.82 -19.62 -25.50
C GLU A 332 9.08 -18.41 -26.09
N GLN A 333 9.81 -17.34 -26.34
CA GLN A 333 9.26 -16.16 -27.02
C GLN A 333 8.73 -16.56 -28.42
N GLY A 334 7.53 -16.15 -28.77
CA GLY A 334 6.83 -16.49 -29.99
C GLY A 334 6.03 -17.79 -29.93
N GLU A 335 6.17 -18.58 -28.86
CA GLU A 335 5.32 -19.76 -28.62
C GLU A 335 3.87 -19.34 -28.42
N THR A 336 2.94 -20.18 -28.85
CA THR A 336 1.49 -19.95 -28.59
C THR A 336 1.02 -20.84 -27.45
N LEU A 337 0.68 -20.21 -26.34
CA LEU A 337 0.00 -20.85 -25.23
C LEU A 337 -1.52 -20.85 -25.46
N ARG A 338 -2.19 -21.87 -24.95
CA ARG A 338 -3.64 -21.86 -24.81
C ARG A 338 -3.99 -21.74 -23.34
N LEU A 339 -4.64 -20.66 -22.95
CA LEU A 339 -4.88 -20.28 -21.57
C LEU A 339 -6.38 -20.29 -21.26
N ARG A 340 -6.77 -20.96 -20.18
CA ARG A 340 -8.15 -21.00 -19.70
C ARG A 340 -8.23 -20.47 -18.28
N PRO A 341 -9.18 -19.56 -17.98
CA PRO A 341 -9.43 -19.12 -16.63
C PRO A 341 -9.99 -20.22 -15.73
N LEU A 342 -9.55 -20.25 -14.48
CA LEU A 342 -10.14 -21.05 -13.41
C LEU A 342 -11.50 -20.44 -13.03
N ALA A 343 -12.58 -21.22 -13.15
CA ALA A 343 -13.95 -20.72 -12.97
C ALA A 343 -14.22 -20.17 -11.54
N ASP A 344 -13.57 -20.74 -10.53
CA ASP A 344 -13.76 -20.35 -9.13
C ASP A 344 -12.94 -19.10 -8.73
N GLU A 345 -12.04 -18.64 -9.59
CA GLU A 345 -11.15 -17.50 -9.34
C GLU A 345 -11.47 -16.28 -10.21
N LEU A 346 -12.67 -16.26 -10.78
CA LEU A 346 -13.13 -15.16 -11.60
C LEU A 346 -13.56 -13.95 -10.75
N HIS A 347 -13.17 -12.76 -11.21
CA HIS A 347 -13.68 -11.51 -10.69
C HIS A 347 -14.54 -10.84 -11.77
N LEU A 348 -15.68 -10.29 -11.36
CA LEU A 348 -16.60 -9.62 -12.28
C LEU A 348 -16.87 -8.20 -11.78
N PHE A 349 -16.81 -7.26 -12.72
CA PHE A 349 -17.09 -5.85 -12.44
C PHE A 349 -18.09 -5.31 -13.46
N ASP A 350 -18.88 -4.36 -13.01
CA ASP A 350 -19.76 -3.58 -13.89
C ASP A 350 -18.91 -2.68 -14.81
N PRO A 351 -19.05 -2.76 -16.12
CA PRO A 351 -18.24 -1.95 -17.04
C PRO A 351 -18.56 -0.45 -16.98
N ALA A 352 -19.74 -0.04 -16.48
CA ALA A 352 -20.14 1.36 -16.39
C ALA A 352 -19.62 2.04 -15.12
N THR A 353 -19.66 1.34 -13.98
CA THR A 353 -19.25 1.88 -12.67
C THR A 353 -17.85 1.46 -12.27
N GLY A 354 -17.35 0.34 -12.80
CA GLY A 354 -16.12 -0.31 -12.36
C GLY A 354 -16.28 -1.08 -11.05
N GLU A 355 -17.44 -1.08 -10.42
CA GLU A 355 -17.68 -1.73 -9.14
C GLU A 355 -17.78 -3.26 -9.29
N ARG A 356 -17.40 -3.99 -8.24
CA ARG A 356 -17.51 -5.45 -8.18
C ARG A 356 -18.98 -5.88 -8.15
N LEU A 357 -19.31 -6.95 -8.87
CA LEU A 357 -20.61 -7.60 -8.85
C LEU A 357 -20.77 -8.52 -7.64
#